data_a1e827c2d593ffc6982b58b1e4736c0f
#
_entry.id   a1e827c2d593ffc6982b58b1e4736c0f
#
_cell.length_a   1.000
_cell.length_b   1.000
_cell.length_c   1.000
_cell.angle_alpha   90.00
_cell.angle_beta   90.00
_cell.angle_gamma   90.00
#
_symmetry.space_group_name_H-M   'P 1'
#
loop_
_entity.id
_entity.type
_entity.pdbx_description
1 polymer ?
#
loop_
_entity_poly.entity_id
_entity_poly.type
_entity_poly.pdbx_seq_one_letter_code
_entity_poly.pdbx_strand_id
1 'polypeptide(L)'
;MKSEQKNYLFYIEHDYSYEILRPLQKEIKKQGGRVCWFLVGKQINNYLSEAEHELKTVEEVIEYNPQACFVPGNTIPKFIPGLKVQVFHSLEWKKKTTFRIRDCFDLYCTHGPSTTNTFNILKQKHQHFDVIETGWPKTDALFEAIPLNFPEARGPIILYAPTFSPKLTSAAELYDSIKKFSKQQSWFWIIKFHPKMDPKLVDQYREIEGKNLKIIEKDSIAPLLKSAELMVSDTSSVIGEFALLKKPTITLNNAMPDDYIINISNHIELESAINVVLADKT
;
A
#
# COMPACT_ATOMS: atom_id res chain seq x y z
N MET A 1 -0.04 8.59 -40.56
CA MET A 1 1.12 9.01 -39.75
C MET A 1 1.27 7.98 -38.64
N LYS A 2 2.40 7.24 -38.53
CA LYS A 2 2.67 6.44 -37.34
C LYS A 2 2.86 7.43 -36.19
N SER A 3 2.06 7.36 -35.16
CA SER A 3 2.27 8.15 -33.96
C SER A 3 3.65 7.81 -33.40
N GLU A 4 4.46 8.83 -33.17
CA GLU A 4 5.77 8.66 -32.54
C GLU A 4 5.60 7.90 -31.21
N GLN A 5 6.38 6.84 -31.01
CA GLN A 5 6.28 6.00 -29.83
C GLN A 5 6.72 6.82 -28.59
N LYS A 6 5.82 6.98 -27.63
CA LYS A 6 6.07 7.76 -26.42
C LYS A 6 6.89 6.97 -25.41
N ASN A 7 7.90 7.63 -24.83
CA ASN A 7 8.77 7.08 -23.80
C ASN A 7 8.35 7.57 -22.41
N TYR A 8 8.26 6.68 -21.47
CA TYR A 8 7.93 6.97 -20.07
C TYR A 8 8.96 6.36 -19.13
N LEU A 9 9.27 7.06 -18.05
CA LEU A 9 10.20 6.60 -17.02
C LEU A 9 9.46 6.35 -15.71
N PHE A 10 9.80 5.27 -15.03
CA PHE A 10 9.39 4.99 -13.67
C PHE A 10 10.58 5.15 -12.72
N TYR A 11 10.55 6.22 -11.91
CA TYR A 11 11.56 6.49 -10.91
C TYR A 11 11.12 5.93 -9.56
N ILE A 12 11.88 5.01 -8.99
CA ILE A 12 11.53 4.35 -7.74
C ILE A 12 12.70 4.30 -6.75
N GLU A 13 12.38 4.48 -5.47
CA GLU A 13 13.31 4.45 -4.35
C GLU A 13 12.96 3.35 -3.33
N HIS A 14 11.80 2.67 -3.50
CA HIS A 14 11.30 1.66 -2.57
C HIS A 14 10.53 0.55 -3.29
N ASP A 15 10.61 -0.66 -2.76
CA ASP A 15 10.02 -1.87 -3.33
C ASP A 15 8.49 -1.79 -3.52
N TYR A 16 7.76 -1.09 -2.66
CA TYR A 16 6.31 -0.90 -2.81
C TYR A 16 5.90 -0.21 -4.11
N SER A 17 6.83 0.48 -4.77
CA SER A 17 6.59 1.20 -6.01
C SER A 17 6.26 0.30 -7.19
N TYR A 18 6.72 -0.95 -7.18
CA TYR A 18 6.41 -1.92 -8.23
C TYR A 18 4.92 -2.20 -8.33
N GLU A 19 4.26 -2.41 -7.19
CA GLU A 19 2.81 -2.67 -7.15
C GLU A 19 1.97 -1.47 -7.64
N ILE A 20 2.49 -0.25 -7.44
CA ILE A 20 1.81 0.99 -7.85
C ILE A 20 1.97 1.23 -9.35
N LEU A 21 3.17 0.97 -9.90
CA LEU A 21 3.51 1.39 -11.25
C LEU A 21 3.25 0.31 -12.31
N ARG A 22 3.25 -0.98 -11.96
CA ARG A 22 2.99 -2.06 -12.93
C ARG A 22 1.60 -1.99 -13.58
N PRO A 23 0.50 -1.67 -12.87
CA PRO A 23 -0.79 -1.44 -13.53
C PRO A 23 -0.70 -0.32 -14.58
N LEU A 24 -0.04 0.78 -14.25
CA LEU A 24 0.18 1.88 -15.18
C LEU A 24 1.06 1.46 -16.37
N GLN A 25 2.13 0.68 -16.14
CA GLN A 25 2.96 0.11 -17.21
C GLN A 25 2.14 -0.73 -18.18
N LYS A 26 1.25 -1.59 -17.64
CA LYS A 26 0.36 -2.45 -18.44
C LYS A 26 -0.47 -1.60 -19.41
N GLU A 27 -1.05 -0.51 -18.93
CA GLU A 27 -1.88 0.36 -19.77
C GLU A 27 -1.03 1.19 -20.76
N ILE A 28 0.12 1.72 -20.36
CA ILE A 28 1.04 2.44 -21.25
C ILE A 28 1.48 1.53 -22.42
N LYS A 29 1.88 0.29 -22.12
CA LYS A 29 2.30 -0.67 -23.15
C LYS A 29 1.15 -1.04 -24.09
N LYS A 30 -0.06 -1.21 -23.57
CA LYS A 30 -1.28 -1.46 -24.36
C LYS A 30 -1.56 -0.32 -25.35
N GLN A 31 -1.27 0.92 -24.97
CA GLN A 31 -1.41 2.10 -25.83
C GLN A 31 -0.20 2.33 -26.75
N GLY A 32 0.76 1.39 -26.82
CA GLY A 32 1.94 1.46 -27.68
C GLY A 32 3.10 2.30 -27.13
N GLY A 33 3.01 2.76 -25.90
CA GLY A 33 4.10 3.46 -25.21
C GLY A 33 5.22 2.51 -24.74
N ARG A 34 6.40 3.07 -24.49
CA ARG A 34 7.55 2.37 -23.91
C ARG A 34 7.76 2.83 -22.47
N VAL A 35 8.15 1.90 -21.62
CA VAL A 35 8.47 2.18 -20.22
C VAL A 35 9.84 1.64 -19.89
N CYS A 36 10.68 2.48 -19.27
CA CYS A 36 11.90 2.07 -18.59
C CYS A 36 11.80 2.39 -17.10
N TRP A 37 12.56 1.67 -16.30
CA TRP A 37 12.65 1.83 -14.86
C TRP A 37 14.00 2.41 -14.48
N PHE A 38 14.02 3.28 -13.48
CA PHE A 38 15.25 3.79 -12.88
C PHE A 38 15.17 3.59 -11.36
N LEU A 39 15.95 2.61 -10.88
CA LEU A 39 15.98 2.17 -9.49
C LEU A 39 17.08 2.95 -8.75
N VAL A 40 16.70 3.66 -7.70
CA VAL A 40 17.63 4.51 -6.95
C VAL A 40 17.54 4.22 -5.45
N GLY A 41 18.68 4.03 -4.82
CA GLY A 41 18.75 3.81 -3.38
C GLY A 41 19.44 2.49 -3.01
N LYS A 42 19.98 2.45 -1.78
CA LYS A 42 20.76 1.28 -1.30
C LYS A 42 19.89 0.11 -0.81
N GLN A 43 18.60 0.34 -0.63
CA GLN A 43 17.67 -0.64 -0.03
C GLN A 43 16.57 -1.08 -1.00
N ILE A 44 16.69 -0.73 -2.27
CA ILE A 44 15.76 -1.19 -3.29
C ILE A 44 16.24 -2.52 -3.86
N ASN A 45 15.34 -3.49 -3.90
CA ASN A 45 15.60 -4.76 -4.56
C ASN A 45 15.21 -4.66 -6.04
N ASN A 46 15.98 -5.30 -6.89
CA ASN A 46 15.64 -5.41 -8.31
C ASN A 46 14.67 -6.58 -8.50
N TYR A 47 13.38 -6.28 -8.60
CA TYR A 47 12.30 -7.22 -8.90
C TYR A 47 11.78 -7.09 -10.34
N LEU A 48 12.57 -6.49 -11.23
CA LEU A 48 12.21 -6.40 -12.64
C LEU A 48 12.22 -7.77 -13.29
N SER A 49 11.23 -8.03 -14.12
CA SER A 49 11.18 -9.19 -14.99
C SER A 49 12.06 -8.97 -16.23
N GLU A 50 12.35 -10.03 -16.98
CA GLU A 50 13.09 -9.94 -18.26
C GLU A 50 12.39 -9.04 -19.29
N ALA A 51 11.08 -8.84 -19.18
CA ALA A 51 10.29 -7.98 -20.05
C ALA A 51 10.27 -6.50 -19.63
N GLU A 52 10.93 -6.17 -18.50
CA GLU A 52 11.04 -4.82 -17.95
C GLU A 52 12.48 -4.32 -18.13
N HIS A 53 12.64 -3.10 -18.62
CA HIS A 53 13.93 -2.52 -18.93
C HIS A 53 14.38 -1.53 -17.86
N GLU A 54 15.55 -1.76 -17.29
CA GLU A 54 16.21 -0.88 -16.32
C GLU A 54 17.19 0.07 -17.03
N LEU A 55 17.14 1.35 -16.71
CA LEU A 55 18.23 2.29 -16.98
C LEU A 55 19.08 2.38 -15.71
N LYS A 56 20.40 2.23 -15.86
CA LYS A 56 21.31 2.08 -14.71
C LYS A 56 22.06 3.36 -14.38
N THR A 57 22.18 4.25 -15.34
CA THR A 57 22.97 5.49 -15.20
C THR A 57 22.14 6.73 -15.50
N VAL A 58 22.62 7.87 -15.03
CA VAL A 58 22.01 9.18 -15.31
C VAL A 58 22.07 9.50 -16.80
N GLU A 59 23.17 9.12 -17.44
CA GLU A 59 23.39 9.34 -18.88
C GLU A 59 22.34 8.58 -19.69
N GLU A 60 22.07 7.31 -19.36
CA GLU A 60 21.03 6.51 -20.00
C GLU A 60 19.64 7.13 -19.83
N VAL A 61 19.33 7.72 -18.67
CA VAL A 61 18.06 8.40 -18.42
C VAL A 61 17.93 9.66 -19.28
N ILE A 62 19.01 10.44 -19.41
CA ILE A 62 19.03 11.65 -20.24
C ILE A 62 18.87 11.28 -21.72
N GLU A 63 19.58 10.25 -22.19
CA GLU A 63 19.52 9.76 -23.58
C GLU A 63 18.14 9.19 -23.91
N TYR A 64 17.53 8.43 -22.97
CA TYR A 64 16.19 7.88 -23.12
C TYR A 64 15.13 8.96 -23.30
N ASN A 65 15.34 10.14 -22.76
CA ASN A 65 14.54 11.36 -22.91
C ASN A 65 13.02 11.10 -22.77
N PRO A 66 12.54 10.69 -21.60
CA PRO A 66 11.13 10.39 -21.41
C PRO A 66 10.26 11.65 -21.52
N GLN A 67 9.06 11.53 -22.11
CA GLN A 67 8.05 12.59 -22.09
C GLN A 67 7.49 12.83 -20.68
N ALA A 68 7.40 11.78 -19.88
CA ALA A 68 7.01 11.90 -18.48
C ALA A 68 7.70 10.86 -17.60
N CYS A 69 7.96 11.24 -16.35
CA CYS A 69 8.47 10.37 -15.29
C CYS A 69 7.43 10.23 -14.19
N PHE A 70 6.99 9.01 -13.91
CA PHE A 70 6.03 8.69 -12.87
C PHE A 70 6.73 8.29 -11.58
N VAL A 71 6.29 8.87 -10.47
CA VAL A 71 6.95 8.78 -9.17
C VAL A 71 5.93 8.51 -8.07
N PRO A 72 5.97 7.36 -7.40
CA PRO A 72 5.18 7.14 -6.19
C PRO A 72 5.72 7.91 -4.97
N GLY A 73 7.03 8.16 -4.96
CA GLY A 73 7.74 8.90 -3.91
C GLY A 73 7.39 10.39 -3.85
N ASN A 74 8.04 11.06 -2.92
CA ASN A 74 7.75 12.48 -2.66
C ASN A 74 8.78 13.43 -3.27
N THR A 75 9.81 12.90 -3.91
CA THR A 75 10.92 13.66 -4.49
C THR A 75 11.38 13.01 -5.79
N ILE A 76 11.92 13.83 -6.67
CA ILE A 76 12.52 13.39 -7.93
C ILE A 76 13.71 14.32 -8.27
N PRO A 77 14.82 13.79 -8.78
CA PRO A 77 15.95 14.62 -9.23
C PRO A 77 15.58 15.53 -10.39
N LYS A 78 16.10 16.76 -10.37
CA LYS A 78 15.82 17.76 -11.40
C LYS A 78 16.39 17.41 -12.77
N PHE A 79 17.45 16.60 -12.83
CA PHE A 79 18.11 16.24 -14.10
C PHE A 79 17.25 15.32 -15.02
N ILE A 80 16.26 14.62 -14.45
CA ILE A 80 15.38 13.74 -15.23
C ILE A 80 14.57 14.57 -16.22
N PRO A 81 14.60 14.25 -17.53
CA PRO A 81 13.83 14.98 -18.53
C PRO A 81 12.32 14.73 -18.43
N GLY A 82 11.54 15.53 -19.15
CA GLY A 82 10.08 15.39 -19.27
C GLY A 82 9.31 15.82 -18.04
N LEU A 83 7.99 15.63 -18.08
CA LEU A 83 7.07 15.98 -16.99
C LEU A 83 7.28 15.05 -15.78
N LYS A 84 7.31 15.62 -14.58
CA LYS A 84 7.39 14.88 -13.31
C LYS A 84 5.99 14.70 -12.77
N VAL A 85 5.54 13.46 -12.72
CA VAL A 85 4.17 13.09 -12.36
C VAL A 85 4.17 12.33 -11.04
N GLN A 86 3.56 12.89 -10.00
CA GLN A 86 3.38 12.20 -8.73
C GLN A 86 2.11 11.35 -8.76
N VAL A 87 2.25 10.03 -8.46
CA VAL A 87 1.13 9.08 -8.37
C VAL A 87 0.89 8.58 -6.95
N PHE A 88 1.65 9.11 -5.97
CA PHE A 88 1.61 8.80 -4.55
C PHE A 88 1.88 7.32 -4.20
N HIS A 89 2.14 7.06 -2.91
CA HIS A 89 2.46 5.72 -2.42
C HIS A 89 1.50 5.20 -1.33
N SER A 90 0.49 5.98 -0.97
CA SER A 90 -0.53 5.57 0.00
C SER A 90 -1.82 6.38 -0.16
N LEU A 91 -2.91 5.83 0.37
CA LEU A 91 -4.22 6.50 0.43
C LEU A 91 -4.38 7.44 1.65
N GLU A 92 -3.28 7.84 2.28
CA GLU A 92 -3.30 8.65 3.51
C GLU A 92 -3.66 10.11 3.24
N TRP A 93 -4.94 10.42 3.16
CA TRP A 93 -5.44 11.80 2.99
C TRP A 93 -5.40 12.63 4.28
N LYS A 94 -5.21 12.00 5.45
CA LYS A 94 -5.17 12.69 6.77
C LYS A 94 -3.78 13.18 7.16
N LYS A 95 -2.72 12.65 6.56
CA LYS A 95 -1.34 13.06 6.88
C LYS A 95 -1.01 14.41 6.27
N LYS A 96 -0.72 15.40 7.11
CA LYS A 96 -0.28 16.75 6.69
C LYS A 96 0.92 16.72 5.73
N THR A 97 1.80 15.71 5.86
CA THR A 97 2.98 15.55 5.00
C THR A 97 2.64 15.18 3.55
N THR A 98 1.47 14.59 3.30
CA THR A 98 0.96 14.27 1.96
C THR A 98 0.76 15.54 1.13
N PHE A 99 0.32 16.62 1.77
CA PHE A 99 0.00 17.89 1.12
C PHE A 99 1.18 18.88 1.09
N ARG A 100 2.38 18.43 1.40
CA ARG A 100 3.57 19.27 1.32
C ARG A 100 4.05 19.37 -0.13
N ILE A 101 3.94 20.57 -0.72
CA ILE A 101 4.50 20.85 -2.04
C ILE A 101 6.03 20.95 -1.94
N ARG A 102 6.74 20.27 -2.83
CA ARG A 102 8.21 20.19 -2.86
C ARG A 102 8.83 20.78 -4.12
N ASP A 103 8.01 21.48 -4.93
CA ASP A 103 8.40 22.21 -6.14
C ASP A 103 9.21 21.36 -7.16
N CYS A 104 8.94 20.05 -7.19
CA CYS A 104 9.62 19.11 -8.08
C CYS A 104 8.68 18.30 -8.98
N PHE A 105 7.37 18.53 -8.89
CA PHE A 105 6.37 17.86 -9.72
C PHE A 105 5.60 18.86 -10.56
N ASP A 106 5.34 18.48 -11.82
CA ASP A 106 4.54 19.25 -12.77
C ASP A 106 3.07 18.82 -12.74
N LEU A 107 2.80 17.58 -12.29
CA LEU A 107 1.45 17.01 -12.21
C LEU A 107 1.29 16.14 -10.95
N TYR A 108 0.17 16.34 -10.25
CA TYR A 108 -0.28 15.47 -9.16
C TYR A 108 -1.51 14.67 -9.61
N CYS A 109 -1.37 13.33 -9.68
CA CYS A 109 -2.47 12.40 -9.96
C CYS A 109 -3.14 12.01 -8.65
N THR A 110 -4.25 12.66 -8.31
CA THR A 110 -4.92 12.50 -7.02
C THR A 110 -5.90 11.33 -7.01
N HIS A 111 -6.16 10.80 -5.81
CA HIS A 111 -6.88 9.54 -5.63
C HIS A 111 -8.39 9.70 -5.65
N GLY A 112 -8.91 10.88 -5.32
CA GLY A 112 -10.34 11.14 -5.21
C GLY A 112 -10.61 12.55 -4.66
N PRO A 113 -11.89 12.93 -4.52
CA PRO A 113 -12.31 14.31 -4.23
C PRO A 113 -11.63 14.95 -3.02
N SER A 114 -11.42 14.20 -1.93
CA SER A 114 -10.80 14.72 -0.70
C SER A 114 -9.36 15.20 -0.92
N THR A 115 -8.57 14.46 -1.69
CA THR A 115 -7.20 14.85 -2.05
C THR A 115 -7.19 15.88 -3.17
N THR A 116 -8.04 15.71 -4.18
CA THR A 116 -8.17 16.62 -5.34
C THR A 116 -8.51 18.03 -4.90
N ASN A 117 -9.50 18.21 -4.02
CA ASN A 117 -9.91 19.52 -3.52
C ASN A 117 -8.75 20.23 -2.80
N THR A 118 -8.02 19.52 -1.95
CA THR A 118 -6.88 20.09 -1.23
C THR A 118 -5.74 20.49 -2.19
N PHE A 119 -5.39 19.63 -3.16
CA PHE A 119 -4.36 19.97 -4.14
C PHE A 119 -4.76 21.11 -5.07
N ASN A 120 -6.03 21.25 -5.41
CA ASN A 120 -6.53 22.40 -6.19
C ASN A 120 -6.39 23.73 -5.42
N ILE A 121 -6.60 23.73 -4.10
CA ILE A 121 -6.33 24.91 -3.26
C ILE A 121 -4.82 25.22 -3.25
N LEU A 122 -3.98 24.20 -3.10
CA LEU A 122 -2.52 24.36 -3.15
C LEU A 122 -2.03 24.86 -4.51
N LYS A 123 -2.61 24.39 -5.61
CA LYS A 123 -2.31 24.85 -6.97
C LYS A 123 -2.53 26.37 -7.12
N GLN A 124 -3.59 26.92 -6.54
CA GLN A 124 -3.83 28.37 -6.58
C GLN A 124 -2.69 29.16 -5.93
N LYS A 125 -2.06 28.61 -4.89
CA LYS A 125 -0.94 29.23 -4.18
C LYS A 125 0.39 29.07 -4.91
N HIS A 126 0.68 27.87 -5.44
CA HIS A 126 2.00 27.50 -5.98
C HIS A 126 2.13 27.72 -7.49
N GLN A 127 1.05 27.60 -8.26
CA GLN A 127 0.90 27.94 -9.70
C GLN A 127 1.84 27.23 -10.69
N HIS A 128 2.71 26.29 -10.26
CA HIS A 128 3.69 25.63 -11.13
C HIS A 128 3.34 24.17 -11.46
N PHE A 129 2.20 23.66 -11.00
CA PHE A 129 1.78 22.27 -11.25
C PHE A 129 0.29 22.18 -11.61
N ASP A 130 -0.06 21.08 -12.24
CA ASP A 130 -1.45 20.69 -12.49
C ASP A 130 -1.92 19.58 -11.55
N VAL A 131 -3.25 19.42 -11.45
CA VAL A 131 -3.92 18.39 -10.64
C VAL A 131 -4.94 17.68 -11.49
N ILE A 132 -4.88 16.34 -11.52
CA ILE A 132 -5.87 15.51 -12.20
C ILE A 132 -6.29 14.39 -11.23
N GLU A 133 -7.60 14.24 -11.04
CA GLU A 133 -8.15 13.10 -10.32
C GLU A 133 -8.11 11.86 -11.21
N THR A 134 -7.32 10.86 -10.83
CA THR A 134 -7.08 9.65 -11.65
C THR A 134 -7.46 8.37 -10.92
N GLY A 135 -7.71 8.43 -9.63
CA GLY A 135 -7.63 7.25 -8.77
C GLY A 135 -6.18 6.88 -8.46
N TRP A 136 -5.99 5.72 -7.87
CA TRP A 136 -4.67 5.22 -7.48
C TRP A 136 -4.36 3.92 -8.20
N PRO A 137 -3.28 3.85 -9.02
CA PRO A 137 -2.99 2.67 -9.85
C PRO A 137 -2.86 1.37 -9.07
N LYS A 138 -2.41 1.41 -7.82
CA LYS A 138 -2.30 0.22 -6.95
C LYS A 138 -3.65 -0.46 -6.70
N THR A 139 -4.76 0.28 -6.78
CA THR A 139 -6.09 -0.30 -6.59
C THR A 139 -6.48 -1.29 -7.67
N ASP A 140 -5.95 -1.16 -8.89
CA ASP A 140 -6.18 -2.12 -9.96
C ASP A 140 -5.60 -3.49 -9.56
N ALA A 141 -4.37 -3.51 -9.03
CA ALA A 141 -3.75 -4.73 -8.52
C ALA A 141 -4.53 -5.33 -7.35
N LEU A 142 -5.12 -4.49 -6.48
CA LEU A 142 -5.97 -4.95 -5.37
C LEU A 142 -7.22 -5.64 -5.91
N PHE A 143 -7.91 -5.05 -6.88
CA PHE A 143 -9.16 -5.61 -7.42
C PHE A 143 -8.92 -6.80 -8.34
N GLU A 144 -7.80 -6.86 -9.07
CA GLU A 144 -7.40 -8.00 -9.91
C GLU A 144 -6.79 -9.16 -9.10
N ALA A 145 -6.35 -8.94 -7.86
CA ALA A 145 -5.70 -9.97 -7.05
C ALA A 145 -6.60 -11.20 -6.85
N ILE A 146 -5.99 -12.38 -6.97
CA ILE A 146 -6.64 -13.64 -6.65
C ILE A 146 -6.44 -13.92 -5.16
N PRO A 147 -7.51 -14.19 -4.38
CA PRO A 147 -7.37 -14.55 -2.97
C PRO A 147 -6.46 -15.77 -2.79
N LEU A 148 -5.65 -15.77 -1.76
CA LEU A 148 -4.94 -16.99 -1.35
C LEU A 148 -5.92 -17.99 -0.74
N ASN A 149 -5.69 -19.27 -1.04
CA ASN A 149 -6.47 -20.34 -0.48
C ASN A 149 -5.80 -20.86 0.80
N PHE A 150 -6.56 -20.96 1.88
CA PHE A 150 -6.15 -21.53 3.16
C PHE A 150 -7.02 -22.74 3.49
N PRO A 151 -6.70 -23.92 2.94
CA PRO A 151 -7.54 -25.13 3.09
C PRO A 151 -7.62 -25.61 4.54
N GLU A 152 -6.70 -25.23 5.40
CA GLU A 152 -6.70 -25.48 6.84
C GLU A 152 -7.67 -24.60 7.64
N ALA A 153 -8.12 -23.45 7.09
CA ALA A 153 -9.06 -22.57 7.76
C ALA A 153 -10.40 -23.26 8.00
N ARG A 154 -10.85 -23.28 9.26
CA ARG A 154 -12.14 -23.86 9.68
C ARG A 154 -13.17 -22.81 10.09
N GLY A 155 -12.78 -21.56 10.12
CA GLY A 155 -13.61 -20.40 10.44
C GLY A 155 -13.22 -19.19 9.64
N PRO A 156 -13.84 -18.03 9.91
CA PRO A 156 -13.52 -16.78 9.25
C PRO A 156 -12.03 -16.45 9.30
N ILE A 157 -11.51 -15.93 8.19
CA ILE A 157 -10.12 -15.50 8.05
C ILE A 157 -9.97 -14.07 8.55
N ILE A 158 -9.13 -13.87 9.55
CA ILE A 158 -8.80 -12.57 10.12
C ILE A 158 -7.37 -12.19 9.73
N LEU A 159 -7.22 -11.07 9.04
CA LEU A 159 -5.91 -10.51 8.74
C LEU A 159 -5.48 -9.56 9.85
N TYR A 160 -4.36 -9.85 10.50
CA TYR A 160 -3.69 -8.92 11.40
C TYR A 160 -2.53 -8.24 10.68
N ALA A 161 -2.64 -6.93 10.48
CA ALA A 161 -1.66 -6.13 9.74
C ALA A 161 -1.30 -4.85 10.50
N PRO A 162 -0.48 -4.93 11.56
CA PRO A 162 -0.10 -3.79 12.38
C PRO A 162 0.90 -2.87 11.68
N THR A 163 0.94 -1.58 12.08
CA THR A 163 2.02 -0.67 11.70
C THR A 163 3.33 -1.06 12.39
N PHE A 164 4.45 -0.67 11.80
CA PHE A 164 5.79 -0.93 12.35
C PHE A 164 6.28 0.13 13.33
N SER A 165 5.61 1.29 13.41
CA SER A 165 6.03 2.39 14.29
C SER A 165 5.93 1.99 15.76
N PRO A 166 7.02 2.04 16.54
CA PRO A 166 7.00 1.57 17.94
C PRO A 166 5.97 2.25 18.85
N LYS A 167 5.60 3.50 18.51
CA LYS A 167 4.61 4.28 19.28
C LYS A 167 3.16 4.02 18.88
N LEU A 168 2.94 3.35 17.76
CA LEU A 168 1.62 3.20 17.16
C LEU A 168 1.24 1.72 16.95
N THR A 169 2.23 0.83 17.00
CA THR A 169 2.01 -0.59 16.77
C THR A 169 1.28 -1.24 17.94
N SER A 170 0.27 -2.02 17.63
CA SER A 170 -0.45 -2.88 18.57
C SER A 170 0.24 -4.23 18.79
N ALA A 171 1.36 -4.51 18.13
CA ALA A 171 1.92 -5.87 18.06
C ALA A 171 2.31 -6.44 19.43
N ALA A 172 2.85 -5.64 20.33
CA ALA A 172 3.18 -6.10 21.69
C ALA A 172 1.92 -6.31 22.53
N GLU A 173 0.94 -5.41 22.43
CA GLU A 173 -0.28 -5.42 23.25
C GLU A 173 -1.23 -6.55 22.86
N LEU A 174 -1.34 -6.87 21.56
CA LEU A 174 -2.26 -7.91 21.07
C LEU A 174 -1.65 -9.33 21.07
N TYR A 175 -0.37 -9.48 21.37
CA TYR A 175 0.30 -10.79 21.32
C TYR A 175 -0.41 -11.87 22.11
N ASP A 176 -0.68 -11.63 23.38
CA ASP A 176 -1.30 -12.65 24.27
C ASP A 176 -2.74 -12.96 23.86
N SER A 177 -3.49 -11.96 23.40
CA SER A 177 -4.84 -12.16 22.87
C SER A 177 -4.81 -13.03 21.60
N ILE A 178 -3.96 -12.72 20.62
CA ILE A 178 -3.84 -13.49 19.39
C ILE A 178 -3.31 -14.91 19.69
N LYS A 179 -2.35 -15.06 20.62
CA LYS A 179 -1.86 -16.37 21.08
C LYS A 179 -2.98 -17.21 21.71
N LYS A 180 -3.85 -16.60 22.48
CA LYS A 180 -5.04 -17.27 23.04
C LYS A 180 -5.99 -17.71 21.92
N PHE A 181 -6.31 -16.81 21.00
CA PHE A 181 -7.27 -17.07 19.91
C PHE A 181 -6.76 -18.07 18.87
N SER A 182 -5.45 -18.10 18.60
CA SER A 182 -4.84 -19.08 17.68
C SER A 182 -4.96 -20.53 18.14
N LYS A 183 -5.19 -20.76 19.45
CA LYS A 183 -5.46 -22.09 20.00
C LYS A 183 -6.92 -22.52 19.86
N GLN A 184 -7.82 -21.59 19.59
CA GLN A 184 -9.23 -21.83 19.35
C GLN A 184 -9.47 -22.08 17.87
N GLN A 185 -10.43 -22.91 17.49
CA GLN A 185 -10.74 -23.21 16.08
C GLN A 185 -11.79 -22.26 15.50
N SER A 186 -12.16 -21.21 16.24
CA SER A 186 -13.22 -20.28 15.82
C SER A 186 -12.80 -19.37 14.68
N TRP A 187 -11.53 -19.03 14.58
CA TRP A 187 -10.97 -18.11 13.59
C TRP A 187 -9.65 -18.61 13.03
N PHE A 188 -9.37 -18.24 11.78
CA PHE A 188 -8.07 -18.46 11.16
C PHE A 188 -7.33 -17.13 11.02
N TRP A 189 -6.13 -17.01 11.59
CA TRP A 189 -5.35 -15.80 11.60
C TRP A 189 -4.30 -15.81 10.51
N ILE A 190 -4.25 -14.72 9.74
CA ILE A 190 -3.15 -14.39 8.85
C ILE A 190 -2.46 -13.16 9.41
N ILE A 191 -1.16 -13.23 9.61
CA ILE A 191 -0.38 -12.10 10.09
C ILE A 191 0.54 -11.62 8.97
N LYS A 192 0.47 -10.32 8.67
CA LYS A 192 1.34 -9.66 7.70
C LYS A 192 2.03 -8.49 8.37
N PHE A 193 3.28 -8.68 8.76
CA PHE A 193 4.09 -7.59 9.28
C PHE A 193 4.63 -6.70 8.15
N HIS A 194 4.77 -5.43 8.47
CA HIS A 194 5.51 -4.52 7.61
C HIS A 194 7.00 -4.90 7.60
N PRO A 195 7.75 -4.78 6.47
CA PRO A 195 9.17 -5.15 6.41
C PRO A 195 10.08 -4.44 7.42
N LYS A 196 9.65 -3.29 7.96
CA LYS A 196 10.37 -2.53 8.99
C LYS A 196 9.93 -2.87 10.42
N MET A 197 9.11 -3.91 10.62
CA MET A 197 8.72 -4.34 11.97
C MET A 197 9.94 -4.80 12.75
N ASP A 198 9.93 -4.56 14.07
CA ASP A 198 10.97 -5.06 14.97
C ASP A 198 11.09 -6.59 14.81
N PRO A 199 12.27 -7.11 14.43
CA PRO A 199 12.47 -8.56 14.26
C PRO A 199 12.13 -9.38 15.51
N LYS A 200 12.34 -8.82 16.70
CA LYS A 200 12.01 -9.50 17.97
C LYS A 200 10.51 -9.77 18.11
N LEU A 201 9.68 -8.80 17.70
CA LEU A 201 8.23 -9.00 17.68
C LEU A 201 7.84 -10.03 16.63
N VAL A 202 8.45 -9.99 15.45
CA VAL A 202 8.18 -10.98 14.40
C VAL A 202 8.53 -12.39 14.90
N ASP A 203 9.71 -12.57 15.51
CA ASP A 203 10.15 -13.86 16.03
C ASP A 203 9.22 -14.36 17.14
N GLN A 204 8.78 -13.49 18.04
CA GLN A 204 7.80 -13.82 19.07
C GLN A 204 6.48 -14.36 18.48
N TYR A 205 5.99 -13.74 17.40
CA TYR A 205 4.78 -14.22 16.73
C TYR A 205 5.01 -15.53 15.96
N ARG A 206 6.21 -15.80 15.45
CA ARG A 206 6.55 -17.10 14.84
C ARG A 206 6.43 -18.26 15.83
N GLU A 207 6.68 -18.04 17.12
CA GLU A 207 6.51 -19.07 18.17
C GLU A 207 5.05 -19.55 18.31
N ILE A 208 4.07 -18.77 17.90
CA ILE A 208 2.66 -19.11 17.98
C ILE A 208 2.05 -19.53 16.62
N GLU A 209 2.87 -19.61 15.59
CA GLU A 209 2.43 -20.13 14.29
C GLU A 209 1.97 -21.57 14.39
N GLY A 210 0.88 -21.91 13.72
CA GLY A 210 0.29 -23.24 13.85
C GLY A 210 -0.88 -23.49 12.89
N LYS A 211 -1.79 -24.37 13.31
CA LYS A 211 -2.93 -24.78 12.46
C LYS A 211 -3.91 -23.65 12.17
N ASN A 212 -4.10 -22.72 13.10
CA ASN A 212 -5.07 -21.64 13.00
C ASN A 212 -4.41 -20.26 12.86
N LEU A 213 -3.09 -20.20 12.66
CA LEU A 213 -2.34 -18.96 12.49
C LEU A 213 -1.17 -19.17 11.54
N LYS A 214 -1.07 -18.30 10.53
CA LYS A 214 0.04 -18.24 9.57
C LYS A 214 0.63 -16.85 9.48
N ILE A 215 1.96 -16.78 9.40
CA ILE A 215 2.69 -15.54 9.12
C ILE A 215 3.10 -15.56 7.65
N ILE A 216 2.70 -14.54 6.91
CA ILE A 216 2.98 -14.42 5.47
C ILE A 216 3.98 -13.29 5.25
N GLU A 217 5.21 -13.62 4.88
CA GLU A 217 6.29 -12.64 4.75
C GLU A 217 6.47 -12.12 3.32
N LYS A 218 6.49 -13.02 2.35
CA LYS A 218 6.96 -12.71 0.98
C LYS A 218 5.89 -12.25 0.00
N ASP A 219 4.62 -12.56 0.25
CA ASP A 219 3.58 -12.27 -0.72
C ASP A 219 3.14 -10.80 -0.67
N SER A 220 2.64 -10.32 -1.82
CA SER A 220 1.90 -9.06 -1.87
C SER A 220 0.75 -9.07 -0.86
N ILE A 221 0.42 -7.91 -0.31
CA ILE A 221 -0.68 -7.81 0.64
C ILE A 221 -2.05 -7.94 -0.03
N ALA A 222 -2.18 -7.59 -1.30
CA ALA A 222 -3.46 -7.57 -2.01
C ALA A 222 -4.21 -8.93 -2.00
N PRO A 223 -3.57 -10.10 -2.27
CA PRO A 223 -4.20 -11.40 -2.11
C PRO A 223 -4.70 -11.67 -0.69
N LEU A 224 -3.95 -11.24 0.35
CA LEU A 224 -4.32 -11.41 1.75
C LEU A 224 -5.55 -10.57 2.12
N LEU A 225 -5.59 -9.31 1.65
CA LEU A 225 -6.75 -8.43 1.82
C LEU A 225 -8.01 -9.06 1.19
N LYS A 226 -7.85 -9.69 0.03
CA LYS A 226 -8.95 -10.40 -0.65
C LYS A 226 -9.41 -11.63 0.12
N SER A 227 -8.48 -12.37 0.73
CA SER A 227 -8.79 -13.60 1.46
C SER A 227 -9.46 -13.35 2.81
N ALA A 228 -9.09 -12.29 3.51
CA ALA A 228 -9.62 -12.00 4.84
C ALA A 228 -11.06 -11.50 4.81
N GLU A 229 -11.86 -11.89 5.79
CA GLU A 229 -13.22 -11.39 6.02
C GLU A 229 -13.25 -10.21 6.97
N LEU A 230 -12.24 -10.09 7.82
CA LEU A 230 -12.06 -9.05 8.82
C LEU A 230 -10.59 -8.67 8.89
N MET A 231 -10.30 -7.40 9.09
CA MET A 231 -8.94 -6.94 9.44
C MET A 231 -8.88 -6.45 10.87
N VAL A 232 -7.83 -6.86 11.57
CA VAL A 232 -7.39 -6.26 12.85
C VAL A 232 -6.11 -5.48 12.59
N SER A 233 -6.04 -4.25 13.06
CA SER A 233 -4.90 -3.37 12.83
C SER A 233 -4.77 -2.31 13.94
N ASP A 234 -4.05 -1.24 13.66
CA ASP A 234 -3.86 -0.08 14.54
C ASP A 234 -3.92 1.24 13.75
N THR A 235 -2.79 1.92 13.56
CA THR A 235 -2.69 3.13 12.73
C THR A 235 -1.90 2.81 11.45
N SER A 236 -2.40 1.90 10.65
CA SER A 236 -1.76 1.42 9.42
C SER A 236 -2.43 1.96 8.16
N SER A 237 -1.64 2.33 7.15
CA SER A 237 -2.17 2.80 5.86
C SER A 237 -2.93 1.73 5.07
N VAL A 238 -2.69 0.46 5.34
CA VAL A 238 -3.38 -0.66 4.69
C VAL A 238 -4.88 -0.71 4.99
N ILE A 239 -5.31 -0.05 6.06
CA ILE A 239 -6.73 0.09 6.42
C ILE A 239 -7.52 0.71 5.27
N GLY A 240 -6.98 1.75 4.63
CA GLY A 240 -7.61 2.37 3.47
C GLY A 240 -7.77 1.40 2.29
N GLU A 241 -6.78 0.56 2.03
CA GLU A 241 -6.87 -0.47 0.98
C GLU A 241 -7.93 -1.54 1.31
N PHE A 242 -8.04 -1.95 2.57
CA PHE A 242 -9.04 -2.92 3.00
C PHE A 242 -10.46 -2.35 2.95
N ALA A 243 -10.63 -1.07 3.31
CA ALA A 243 -11.91 -0.37 3.24
C ALA A 243 -12.46 -0.30 1.81
N LEU A 244 -11.61 -0.21 0.78
CA LEU A 244 -12.04 -0.27 -0.62
C LEU A 244 -12.72 -1.60 -0.98
N LEU A 245 -12.42 -2.68 -0.26
CA LEU A 245 -13.08 -3.97 -0.40
C LEU A 245 -14.42 -4.05 0.35
N LYS A 246 -14.84 -2.97 1.03
CA LYS A 246 -16.06 -2.90 1.86
C LYS A 246 -16.11 -3.98 2.94
N LYS A 247 -14.96 -4.32 3.50
CA LYS A 247 -14.82 -5.30 4.57
C LYS A 247 -14.57 -4.61 5.91
N PRO A 248 -15.06 -5.17 7.03
CA PRO A 248 -14.94 -4.54 8.34
C PRO A 248 -13.51 -4.53 8.86
N THR A 249 -13.18 -3.49 9.60
CA THR A 249 -11.89 -3.31 10.25
C THR A 249 -12.07 -2.99 11.72
N ILE A 250 -11.34 -3.70 12.57
CA ILE A 250 -11.17 -3.39 13.99
C ILE A 250 -9.76 -2.83 14.18
N THR A 251 -9.62 -1.73 14.89
CA THR A 251 -8.31 -1.16 15.23
C THR A 251 -8.18 -1.02 16.74
N LEU A 252 -6.95 -1.19 17.23
CA LEU A 252 -6.59 -0.89 18.61
C LEU A 252 -5.86 0.44 18.66
N ASN A 253 -6.40 1.40 19.45
CA ASN A 253 -5.79 2.71 19.68
C ASN A 253 -5.42 3.46 18.40
N ASN A 254 -6.26 3.40 17.37
CA ASN A 254 -6.03 4.12 16.13
C ASN A 254 -6.02 5.63 16.43
N ALA A 255 -4.94 6.30 16.01
CA ALA A 255 -4.74 7.72 16.27
C ALA A 255 -5.77 8.63 15.56
N MET A 256 -6.35 8.18 14.45
CA MET A 256 -7.34 8.93 13.67
C MET A 256 -8.35 7.97 13.03
N PRO A 257 -9.23 7.33 13.83
CA PRO A 257 -10.22 6.40 13.30
C PRO A 257 -11.24 7.13 12.41
N ASP A 258 -11.74 6.43 11.40
CA ASP A 258 -12.86 6.84 10.57
C ASP A 258 -14.16 6.16 11.05
N ASP A 259 -15.31 6.69 10.66
CA ASP A 259 -16.62 6.19 11.08
C ASP A 259 -16.92 4.74 10.65
N TYR A 260 -16.19 4.25 9.62
CA TYR A 260 -16.29 2.86 9.14
C TYR A 260 -15.35 1.87 9.87
N ILE A 261 -14.63 2.35 10.89
CA ILE A 261 -13.68 1.54 11.68
C ILE A 261 -14.22 1.35 13.09
N ILE A 262 -14.19 0.15 13.60
CA ILE A 262 -14.43 -0.14 15.01
C ILE A 262 -13.12 0.04 15.75
N ASN A 263 -12.96 1.16 16.46
CA ASN A 263 -11.75 1.44 17.22
C ASN A 263 -11.95 1.07 18.69
N ILE A 264 -11.20 0.06 19.15
CA ILE A 264 -11.17 -0.34 20.56
C ILE A 264 -9.99 0.32 21.28
N SER A 265 -10.12 0.54 22.57
CA SER A 265 -9.09 1.16 23.41
C SER A 265 -8.33 0.16 24.28
N ASN A 266 -8.82 -1.08 24.35
CA ASN A 266 -8.23 -2.12 25.19
C ASN A 266 -8.27 -3.46 24.45
N HIS A 267 -7.17 -4.23 24.52
CA HIS A 267 -7.06 -5.56 23.92
C HIS A 267 -8.12 -6.57 24.42
N ILE A 268 -8.66 -6.36 25.63
CA ILE A 268 -9.73 -7.21 26.19
C ILE A 268 -11.02 -7.12 25.36
N GLU A 269 -11.29 -5.99 24.72
CA GLU A 269 -12.47 -5.77 23.89
C GLU A 269 -12.41 -6.52 22.55
N LEU A 270 -11.22 -7.00 22.12
CA LEU A 270 -11.00 -7.55 20.80
C LEU A 270 -11.90 -8.76 20.49
N GLU A 271 -12.04 -9.70 21.42
CA GLU A 271 -12.86 -10.90 21.24
C GLU A 271 -14.33 -10.55 21.00
N SER A 272 -14.87 -9.65 21.80
CA SER A 272 -16.25 -9.16 21.66
C SER A 272 -16.46 -8.42 20.36
N ALA A 273 -15.53 -7.53 19.99
CA ALA A 273 -15.59 -6.77 18.75
C ALA A 273 -15.58 -7.68 17.51
N ILE A 274 -14.72 -8.71 17.49
CA ILE A 274 -14.68 -9.69 16.39
C ILE A 274 -16.02 -10.42 16.29
N ASN A 275 -16.57 -10.91 17.39
CA ASN A 275 -17.84 -11.63 17.41
C ASN A 275 -19.00 -10.78 16.89
N VAL A 276 -19.10 -9.52 17.32
CA VAL A 276 -20.13 -8.59 16.83
C VAL A 276 -20.03 -8.40 15.33
N VAL A 277 -18.82 -8.10 14.84
CA VAL A 277 -18.60 -7.84 13.40
C VAL A 277 -18.92 -9.05 12.53
N LEU A 278 -18.57 -10.25 13.00
CA LEU A 278 -18.79 -11.48 12.23
C LEU A 278 -20.25 -11.96 12.30
N ALA A 279 -21.00 -11.60 13.36
CA ALA A 279 -22.42 -11.89 13.48
C ALA A 279 -23.29 -11.03 12.53
N ASP A 280 -22.91 -9.78 12.29
CA ASP A 280 -23.65 -8.86 11.39
C ASP A 280 -23.58 -9.28 9.90
N LYS A 281 -22.81 -10.30 9.56
CA LYS A 281 -22.69 -10.83 8.18
C LYS A 281 -23.68 -11.96 7.88
N THR A 282 -24.45 -12.41 8.86
CA THR A 282 -25.52 -13.41 8.71
C THR A 282 -26.89 -12.78 8.63
#